data_7b66e2ba2d213e4852aa00d54c6ab3f2
#
_entry.id   7b66e2ba2d213e4852aa00d54c6ab3f2
#
_cell.length_a   1.000
_cell.length_b   1.000
_cell.length_c   1.000
_cell.angle_alpha   90.00
_cell.angle_beta   90.00
_cell.angle_gamma   90.00
#
_symmetry.space_group_name_H-M   'P 1'
#
loop_
_entity.id
_entity.type
_entity.pdbx_description
1 polymer ?
#
loop_
_entity_poly.entity_id
_entity_poly.type
_entity_poly.pdbx_seq_one_letter_code
_entity_poly.pdbx_strand_id
1 'polypeptide(L)'
;METVIKTRPNPQNLAERLAVENEDQATALVRFANGCMGTIETSRIACGRKMGLSYVITGTKGTITYTQERMAELKLYLHNDDPARQGFKTILTGPLHPDYKNFCVSAGHGIGFNDQKTVEIRDLVNGIASNQPMYPDFEEGYKVSRILDAIALSCTEKRWVNVTEIA
;
A
#
# COMPACT_ATOMS: atom_id res chain seq x y z
N MET A 1 -0.65 -18.21 -1.42
CA MET A 1 -0.56 -17.97 0.04
C MET A 1 0.20 -19.13 0.66
N GLU A 2 1.10 -18.88 1.59
CA GLU A 2 1.95 -19.90 2.18
C GLU A 2 2.28 -19.58 3.64
N THR A 3 2.23 -20.60 4.50
CA THR A 3 2.71 -20.55 5.89
C THR A 3 4.10 -21.15 5.94
N VAL A 4 5.13 -20.36 6.09
CA VAL A 4 6.54 -20.79 6.14
C VAL A 4 6.94 -21.09 7.57
N ILE A 5 6.59 -20.24 8.51
CA ILE A 5 6.90 -20.39 9.95
C ILE A 5 5.80 -21.23 10.60
N LYS A 6 6.09 -22.49 10.87
CA LYS A 6 5.09 -23.46 11.36
C LYS A 6 4.76 -23.34 12.85
N THR A 7 5.64 -22.75 13.65
CA THR A 7 5.39 -22.55 15.09
C THR A 7 5.95 -21.23 15.58
N ARG A 8 5.31 -20.64 16.59
CA ARG A 8 5.78 -19.41 17.28
C ARG A 8 5.75 -19.60 18.79
N PRO A 9 6.60 -18.87 19.56
CA PRO A 9 6.53 -18.90 21.01
C PRO A 9 5.14 -18.49 21.52
N ASN A 10 4.62 -19.20 22.52
CA ASN A 10 3.42 -18.79 23.22
C ASN A 10 3.70 -17.50 24.01
N PRO A 11 2.98 -16.39 23.82
CA PRO A 11 3.20 -15.14 24.55
C PRO A 11 3.03 -15.28 26.07
N GLN A 12 2.24 -16.24 26.52
CA GLN A 12 1.98 -16.52 27.94
C GLN A 12 3.01 -17.47 28.56
N ASN A 13 3.68 -18.27 27.73
CA ASN A 13 4.72 -19.21 28.15
C ASN A 13 5.75 -19.40 27.03
N LEU A 14 6.83 -18.64 27.06
CA LEU A 14 7.85 -18.62 26.02
C LEU A 14 8.56 -19.97 25.79
N ALA A 15 8.49 -20.90 26.75
CA ALA A 15 9.05 -22.25 26.61
C ALA A 15 8.16 -23.13 25.71
N GLU A 16 6.90 -22.79 25.56
CA GLU A 16 5.94 -23.50 24.72
C GLU A 16 5.89 -22.88 23.32
N ARG A 17 5.65 -23.69 22.30
CA ARG A 17 5.44 -23.24 20.93
C ARG A 17 4.05 -23.64 20.45
N LEU A 18 3.33 -22.67 19.90
CA LEU A 18 2.01 -22.85 19.30
C LEU A 18 2.14 -23.00 17.78
N ALA A 19 1.26 -23.78 17.18
CA ALA A 19 1.15 -23.90 15.73
C ALA A 19 0.76 -22.56 15.11
N VAL A 20 1.28 -22.31 13.91
CA VAL A 20 0.90 -21.15 13.07
C VAL A 20 0.04 -21.64 11.92
N GLU A 21 -1.18 -21.14 11.86
CA GLU A 21 -2.17 -21.50 10.83
C GLU A 21 -2.33 -20.44 9.76
N ASN A 22 -2.02 -19.17 10.08
CA ASN A 22 -2.09 -18.07 9.12
C ASN A 22 -0.85 -18.03 8.22
N GLU A 23 -1.03 -17.50 7.03
CA GLU A 23 0.02 -17.36 6.03
C GLU A 23 1.07 -16.31 6.43
N ASP A 24 2.29 -16.52 5.98
CA ASP A 24 3.42 -15.60 6.13
C ASP A 24 3.64 -14.76 4.87
N GLN A 25 3.20 -15.27 3.72
CA GLN A 25 3.33 -14.58 2.44
C GLN A 25 2.20 -14.96 1.48
N ALA A 26 1.88 -14.03 0.59
CA ALA A 26 0.93 -14.25 -0.49
C ALA A 26 1.34 -13.45 -1.74
N THR A 27 1.07 -14.04 -2.90
CA THR A 27 1.20 -13.37 -4.20
C THR A 27 -0.08 -13.63 -4.99
N ALA A 28 -0.64 -12.58 -5.58
CA ALA A 28 -1.83 -12.66 -6.39
C ALA A 28 -1.67 -11.90 -7.71
N LEU A 29 -2.18 -12.48 -8.79
CA LEU A 29 -2.45 -11.76 -10.03
C LEU A 29 -3.85 -11.17 -9.94
N VAL A 30 -4.01 -9.91 -10.32
CA VAL A 30 -5.30 -9.22 -10.31
C VAL A 30 -5.62 -8.66 -11.68
N ARG A 31 -6.90 -8.67 -12.03
CA ARG A 31 -7.43 -8.02 -13.24
C ARG A 31 -8.47 -6.99 -12.82
N PHE A 32 -8.23 -5.74 -13.18
CA PHE A 32 -9.14 -4.65 -12.91
C PHE A 32 -10.29 -4.61 -13.93
N ALA A 33 -11.41 -3.99 -13.55
CA ALA A 33 -12.58 -3.87 -14.43
C ALA A 33 -12.30 -3.15 -15.76
N ASN A 34 -11.31 -2.26 -15.78
CA ASN A 34 -10.85 -1.56 -17.00
C ASN A 34 -9.92 -2.41 -17.89
N GLY A 35 -9.67 -3.68 -17.53
CA GLY A 35 -8.82 -4.61 -18.28
C GLY A 35 -7.32 -4.58 -17.89
N CYS A 36 -6.88 -3.64 -17.06
CA CYS A 36 -5.50 -3.62 -16.57
C CYS A 36 -5.20 -4.87 -15.73
N MET A 37 -3.94 -5.29 -15.75
CA MET A 37 -3.42 -6.37 -14.93
C MET A 37 -2.48 -5.79 -13.86
N GLY A 38 -2.44 -6.45 -12.72
CA GLY A 38 -1.51 -6.13 -11.65
C GLY A 38 -1.09 -7.34 -10.85
N THR A 39 -0.09 -7.14 -10.02
CA THR A 39 0.36 -8.10 -9.00
C THR A 39 0.26 -7.48 -7.62
N ILE A 40 -0.19 -8.27 -6.66
CA ILE A 40 -0.12 -7.93 -5.24
C ILE A 40 0.79 -8.95 -4.59
N GLU A 41 1.80 -8.48 -3.89
CA GLU A 41 2.70 -9.32 -3.10
C GLU A 41 2.72 -8.81 -1.66
N THR A 42 2.62 -9.71 -0.72
CA THR A 42 2.73 -9.41 0.71
C THR A 42 3.55 -10.47 1.40
N SER A 43 4.43 -10.06 2.33
CA SER A 43 5.26 -10.97 3.10
C SER A 43 5.61 -10.34 4.44
N ARG A 44 5.36 -11.05 5.52
CA ARG A 44 5.79 -10.68 6.88
C ARG A 44 7.14 -11.29 7.27
N ILE A 45 7.74 -12.06 6.37
CA ILE A 45 9.05 -12.73 6.57
C ILE A 45 10.13 -12.19 5.63
N ALA A 46 9.84 -11.14 4.86
CA ALA A 46 10.82 -10.48 3.98
C ALA A 46 11.88 -9.75 4.81
N CYS A 47 13.00 -10.42 5.05
CA CYS A 47 14.12 -9.88 5.82
C CYS A 47 14.71 -8.63 5.17
N GLY A 48 15.08 -7.64 5.99
CA GLY A 48 15.69 -6.38 5.53
C GLY A 48 14.70 -5.28 5.18
N ARG A 49 13.41 -5.56 5.02
CA ARG A 49 12.36 -4.55 4.81
C ARG A 49 11.90 -3.94 6.14
N LYS A 50 11.66 -2.62 6.12
CA LYS A 50 11.17 -1.84 7.26
C LYS A 50 9.88 -1.14 6.85
N MET A 51 8.71 -1.80 7.05
CA MET A 51 7.42 -1.28 6.56
C MET A 51 7.43 -1.04 5.05
N GLY A 52 7.86 -2.03 4.28
CA GLY A 52 8.19 -1.94 2.86
C GLY A 52 6.99 -1.89 1.93
N LEU A 53 5.98 -1.02 2.20
CA LEU A 53 4.92 -0.77 1.23
C LEU A 53 5.51 -0.05 0.01
N SER A 54 5.36 -0.64 -1.16
CA SER A 54 5.77 -0.02 -2.41
C SER A 54 4.79 -0.36 -3.54
N TYR A 55 4.73 0.52 -4.54
CA TYR A 55 3.95 0.25 -5.75
C TYR A 55 4.61 0.87 -6.97
N VAL A 56 4.33 0.25 -8.11
CA VAL A 56 4.66 0.76 -9.44
C VAL A 56 3.38 0.81 -10.25
N ILE A 57 3.03 1.97 -10.78
CA ILE A 57 1.86 2.16 -11.64
C ILE A 57 2.34 2.66 -12.99
N THR A 58 2.18 1.83 -14.02
CA THR A 58 2.54 2.17 -15.40
C THR A 58 1.29 2.42 -16.22
N GLY A 59 1.24 3.57 -16.85
CA GLY A 59 0.17 3.97 -17.75
C GLY A 59 0.70 4.42 -19.12
N THR A 60 -0.22 4.82 -20.00
CA THR A 60 0.11 5.26 -21.37
C THR A 60 0.90 6.57 -21.43
N LYS A 61 0.91 7.36 -20.36
CA LYS A 61 1.61 8.64 -20.30
C LYS A 61 2.90 8.63 -19.48
N GLY A 62 3.12 7.56 -18.69
CA GLY A 62 4.31 7.46 -17.85
C GLY A 62 4.16 6.42 -16.75
N THR A 63 5.11 6.43 -15.83
CA THR A 63 5.17 5.50 -14.69
C THR A 63 5.43 6.26 -13.40
N ILE A 64 4.71 5.88 -12.36
CA ILE A 64 4.93 6.34 -10.99
C ILE A 64 5.45 5.15 -10.18
N THR A 65 6.48 5.37 -9.36
CA THR A 65 6.91 4.41 -8.35
C THR A 65 7.14 5.09 -7.01
N TYR A 66 6.67 4.41 -5.97
CA TYR A 66 6.73 4.88 -4.59
C TYR A 66 7.20 3.76 -3.67
N THR A 67 7.90 4.11 -2.61
CA THR A 67 8.23 3.22 -1.49
C THR A 67 8.12 3.97 -0.16
N GLN A 68 7.42 3.38 0.78
CA GLN A 68 7.24 3.96 2.12
C GLN A 68 8.54 4.03 2.92
N GLU A 69 9.53 3.20 2.62
CA GLU A 69 10.86 3.28 3.23
C GLU A 69 11.58 4.60 2.87
N ARG A 70 11.07 5.31 1.84
CA ARG A 70 11.53 6.65 1.40
C ARG A 70 10.32 7.56 1.15
N MET A 71 9.48 7.72 2.16
CA MET A 71 8.14 8.31 2.03
C MET A 71 8.11 9.76 1.55
N ALA A 72 9.23 10.48 1.65
CA ALA A 72 9.35 11.85 1.16
C ALA A 72 9.74 11.94 -0.33
N GLU A 73 9.74 10.82 -1.06
CA GLU A 73 10.16 10.75 -2.46
C GLU A 73 9.09 10.07 -3.32
N LEU A 74 8.84 10.64 -4.49
CA LEU A 74 8.09 10.01 -5.58
C LEU A 74 9.00 9.95 -6.81
N LYS A 75 9.05 8.83 -7.49
CA LYS A 75 9.72 8.73 -8.79
C LYS A 75 8.69 8.77 -9.91
N LEU A 76 8.91 9.64 -10.88
CA LEU A 76 8.04 9.85 -12.03
C LEU A 76 8.83 9.72 -13.32
N TYR A 77 8.35 8.89 -14.23
CA TYR A 77 8.78 8.83 -15.62
C TYR A 77 7.65 9.36 -16.53
N LEU A 78 7.96 10.18 -17.51
CA LEU A 78 7.00 10.68 -18.48
C LEU A 78 7.41 10.31 -19.91
N HIS A 79 6.47 9.80 -20.70
CA HIS A 79 6.72 9.39 -22.09
C HIS A 79 7.01 10.57 -23.02
N ASN A 80 6.51 11.77 -22.71
CA ASN A 80 6.69 12.96 -23.52
C ASN A 80 7.90 13.83 -23.12
N ASP A 81 8.75 13.35 -22.23
CA ASP A 81 10.02 14.00 -21.93
C ASP A 81 10.98 13.94 -23.13
N ASP A 82 11.97 14.85 -23.16
CA ASP A 82 13.07 14.84 -24.12
C ASP A 82 13.78 13.47 -24.11
N PRO A 83 13.84 12.76 -25.26
CA PRO A 83 14.43 11.42 -25.33
C PRO A 83 15.87 11.33 -24.80
N ALA A 84 16.66 12.40 -24.94
CA ALA A 84 18.04 12.44 -24.47
C ALA A 84 18.12 12.55 -22.92
N ARG A 85 17.02 12.88 -22.23
CA ARG A 85 16.92 13.08 -20.79
C ARG A 85 15.79 12.28 -20.15
N GLN A 86 15.20 11.35 -20.91
CA GLN A 86 14.19 10.45 -20.37
C GLN A 86 14.77 9.57 -19.26
N GLY A 87 14.02 9.43 -18.18
CA GLY A 87 14.38 8.62 -17.04
C GLY A 87 13.47 8.92 -15.86
N PHE A 88 13.62 8.18 -14.79
CA PHE A 88 12.89 8.49 -13.55
C PHE A 88 13.44 9.77 -12.92
N LYS A 89 12.58 10.76 -12.77
CA LYS A 89 12.82 11.97 -11.97
C LYS A 89 12.40 11.68 -10.53
N THR A 90 13.24 12.03 -9.57
CA THR A 90 12.88 11.98 -8.15
C THR A 90 12.26 13.33 -7.78
N ILE A 91 11.01 13.27 -7.32
CA ILE A 91 10.27 14.42 -6.79
C ILE A 91 10.29 14.30 -5.27
N LEU A 92 10.86 15.28 -4.61
CA LEU A 92 10.86 15.36 -3.15
C LEU A 92 9.62 16.08 -2.66
N THR A 93 9.08 15.67 -1.51
CA THR A 93 8.04 16.44 -0.82
C THR A 93 8.57 17.83 -0.47
N GLY A 94 7.70 18.83 -0.53
CA GLY A 94 8.09 20.19 -0.26
C GLY A 94 6.88 21.11 -0.05
N PRO A 95 7.13 22.40 0.28
CA PRO A 95 6.08 23.35 0.66
C PRO A 95 5.08 23.68 -0.46
N LEU A 96 5.39 23.34 -1.71
CA LEU A 96 4.47 23.49 -2.84
C LEU A 96 3.44 22.35 -2.95
N HIS A 97 3.58 21.29 -2.17
CA HIS A 97 2.60 20.22 -2.07
C HIS A 97 1.59 20.57 -0.95
N PRO A 98 0.32 20.86 -1.27
CA PRO A 98 -0.63 21.50 -0.35
C PRO A 98 -0.77 20.82 1.00
N ASP A 99 -0.82 19.48 1.03
CA ASP A 99 -0.99 18.72 2.27
C ASP A 99 0.25 18.72 3.17
N TYR A 100 1.42 18.97 2.60
CA TYR A 100 2.70 18.88 3.31
C TYR A 100 3.31 20.22 3.69
N LYS A 101 2.77 21.34 3.20
CA LYS A 101 3.34 22.68 3.41
C LYS A 101 3.54 23.05 4.88
N ASN A 102 2.70 22.53 5.78
CA ASN A 102 2.79 22.81 7.21
C ASN A 102 3.88 21.99 7.93
N PHE A 103 4.38 20.93 7.30
CA PHE A 103 5.43 20.04 7.80
C PHE A 103 6.75 20.27 7.06
N CYS A 104 6.67 20.53 5.75
CA CYS A 104 7.81 20.82 4.89
C CYS A 104 7.93 22.34 4.68
N VAL A 105 8.44 23.05 5.69
CA VAL A 105 8.52 24.54 5.65
C VAL A 105 9.54 25.06 4.65
N SER A 106 10.48 24.22 4.20
CA SER A 106 11.43 24.52 3.12
C SER A 106 11.86 23.25 2.39
N ALA A 107 12.49 23.41 1.24
CA ALA A 107 13.06 22.31 0.47
C ALA A 107 14.05 21.48 1.32
N GLY A 108 13.96 20.15 1.22
CA GLY A 108 14.79 19.22 1.98
C GLY A 108 14.23 18.85 3.37
N HIS A 109 13.15 19.48 3.81
CA HIS A 109 12.43 19.06 5.00
C HIS A 109 11.37 18.03 4.58
N GLY A 110 11.69 16.75 4.71
CA GLY A 110 10.77 15.65 4.41
C GLY A 110 9.67 15.50 5.45
N ILE A 111 8.68 14.68 5.12
CA ILE A 111 7.64 14.22 6.05
C ILE A 111 8.02 12.88 6.68
N GLY A 112 7.51 12.62 7.88
CA GLY A 112 7.65 11.35 8.59
C GLY A 112 6.31 10.64 8.78
N PHE A 113 6.33 9.45 9.37
CA PHE A 113 5.13 8.65 9.63
C PHE A 113 4.12 9.38 10.53
N ASN A 114 4.59 10.11 11.53
CA ASN A 114 3.72 10.89 12.42
C ASN A 114 3.03 12.04 11.71
N ASP A 115 3.70 12.67 10.74
CA ASP A 115 3.09 13.74 9.93
C ASP A 115 1.93 13.21 9.09
N GLN A 116 2.09 12.01 8.51
CA GLN A 116 1.00 11.33 7.78
C GLN A 116 -0.20 11.08 8.70
N LYS A 117 0.02 10.62 9.94
CA LYS A 117 -1.05 10.42 10.92
C LYS A 117 -1.73 11.72 11.31
N THR A 118 -0.99 12.80 11.41
CA THR A 118 -1.56 14.13 11.67
C THR A 118 -2.45 14.60 10.50
N VAL A 119 -2.04 14.36 9.26
CA VAL A 119 -2.86 14.66 8.05
C VAL A 119 -4.15 13.84 8.06
N GLU A 120 -4.06 12.54 8.35
CA GLU A 120 -5.22 11.64 8.45
C GLU A 120 -6.24 12.14 9.49
N ILE A 121 -5.78 12.47 10.69
CA ILE A 121 -6.66 12.98 11.77
C ILE A 121 -7.23 14.37 11.42
N ARG A 122 -6.46 15.24 10.77
CA ARG A 122 -6.96 16.52 10.26
C ARG A 122 -8.16 16.30 9.33
N ASP A 123 -8.04 15.37 8.41
CA ASP A 123 -9.09 15.11 7.42
C ASP A 123 -10.34 14.51 8.09
N LEU A 124 -10.16 13.62 9.06
CA LEU A 124 -11.25 13.10 9.88
C LEU A 124 -11.99 14.23 10.63
N VAL A 125 -11.25 15.09 11.33
CA VAL A 125 -11.83 16.21 12.10
C VAL A 125 -12.56 17.18 11.17
N ASN A 126 -11.97 17.50 10.01
CA ASN A 126 -12.61 18.38 9.02
C ASN A 126 -13.88 17.75 8.44
N GLY A 127 -13.87 16.45 8.16
CA GLY A 127 -15.05 15.70 7.71
C GLY A 127 -16.20 15.78 8.71
N ILE A 128 -15.90 15.54 10.00
CA ILE A 128 -16.88 15.66 11.10
C ILE A 128 -17.42 17.09 11.19
N ALA A 129 -16.53 18.09 11.20
CA ALA A 129 -16.92 19.49 11.38
C ALA A 129 -17.76 20.02 10.20
N SER A 130 -17.50 19.55 8.98
CA SER A 130 -18.23 19.97 7.78
C SER A 130 -19.40 19.04 7.41
N ASN A 131 -19.63 17.98 8.18
CA ASN A 131 -20.59 16.91 7.89
C ASN A 131 -20.42 16.36 6.47
N GLN A 132 -19.17 16.15 6.06
CA GLN A 132 -18.81 15.53 4.78
C GLN A 132 -18.19 14.14 5.01
N PRO A 133 -18.46 13.19 4.12
CA PRO A 133 -17.81 11.88 4.21
C PRO A 133 -16.30 12.04 4.08
N MET A 134 -15.56 11.31 4.91
CA MET A 134 -14.11 11.18 4.80
C MET A 134 -13.76 9.98 3.93
N TYR A 135 -12.68 10.10 3.17
CA TYR A 135 -12.12 8.99 2.40
C TYR A 135 -10.67 8.73 2.86
N PRO A 136 -10.25 7.47 3.05
CA PRO A 136 -11.06 6.23 2.95
C PRO A 136 -12.04 6.08 4.12
N ASP A 137 -13.18 5.44 3.86
CA ASP A 137 -14.24 5.14 4.82
C ASP A 137 -14.38 3.63 5.11
N PHE A 138 -15.39 3.25 5.89
CA PHE A 138 -15.66 1.83 6.17
C PHE A 138 -16.13 1.04 4.94
N GLU A 139 -16.75 1.69 3.96
CA GLU A 139 -17.11 1.05 2.69
C GLU A 139 -15.85 0.63 1.92
N GLU A 140 -14.83 1.49 1.89
CA GLU A 140 -13.54 1.12 1.29
C GLU A 140 -12.84 0.01 2.08
N GLY A 141 -12.92 0.05 3.42
CA GLY A 141 -12.41 -1.04 4.27
C GLY A 141 -13.09 -2.37 3.96
N TYR A 142 -14.41 -2.36 3.77
CA TYR A 142 -15.18 -3.55 3.38
C TYR A 142 -14.78 -4.07 1.99
N LYS A 143 -14.62 -3.19 1.01
CA LYS A 143 -14.12 -3.59 -0.33
C LYS A 143 -12.75 -4.25 -0.27
N VAL A 144 -11.84 -3.73 0.55
CA VAL A 144 -10.52 -4.34 0.76
C VAL A 144 -10.64 -5.73 1.38
N SER A 145 -11.50 -5.91 2.39
CA SER A 145 -11.74 -7.23 3.01
C SER A 145 -12.23 -8.25 1.99
N ARG A 146 -13.18 -7.86 1.13
CA ARG A 146 -13.67 -8.75 0.05
C ARG A 146 -12.57 -9.14 -0.95
N ILE A 147 -11.63 -8.24 -1.25
CA ILE A 147 -10.48 -8.56 -2.11
C ILE A 147 -9.58 -9.59 -1.43
N LEU A 148 -9.33 -9.47 -0.13
CA LEU A 148 -8.52 -10.43 0.64
C LEU A 148 -9.18 -11.81 0.66
N ASP A 149 -10.49 -11.88 0.89
CA ASP A 149 -11.25 -13.13 0.87
C ASP A 149 -11.27 -13.77 -0.53
N ALA A 150 -11.39 -12.96 -1.59
CA ALA A 150 -11.29 -13.43 -2.97
C ALA A 150 -9.90 -14.02 -3.28
N ILE A 151 -8.83 -13.42 -2.77
CA ILE A 151 -7.46 -13.96 -2.90
C ILE A 151 -7.34 -15.30 -2.17
N ALA A 152 -7.87 -15.40 -0.95
CA ALA A 152 -7.86 -16.63 -0.17
C ALA A 152 -8.66 -17.76 -0.88
N LEU A 153 -9.84 -17.45 -1.37
CA LEU A 153 -10.67 -18.40 -2.12
C LEU A 153 -9.99 -18.83 -3.43
N SER A 154 -9.40 -17.90 -4.17
CA SER A 154 -8.65 -18.18 -5.39
C SER A 154 -7.47 -19.12 -5.13
N CYS A 155 -6.76 -18.94 -4.02
CA CYS A 155 -5.67 -19.82 -3.62
C CYS A 155 -6.15 -21.24 -3.32
N THR A 156 -7.29 -21.36 -2.63
CA THR A 156 -7.89 -22.66 -2.23
C THR A 156 -8.44 -23.41 -3.44
N GLU A 157 -9.20 -22.73 -4.30
CA GLU A 157 -9.87 -23.31 -5.46
C GLU A 157 -9.00 -23.37 -6.71
N LYS A 158 -7.83 -22.71 -6.71
CA LYS A 158 -6.87 -22.66 -7.84
C LYS A 158 -7.50 -22.14 -9.14
N ARG A 159 -8.34 -21.12 -9.01
CA ARG A 159 -9.01 -20.47 -10.14
C ARG A 159 -9.04 -18.94 -9.99
N TRP A 160 -9.41 -18.24 -11.05
CA TRP A 160 -9.81 -16.85 -10.95
C TRP A 160 -11.13 -16.74 -10.17
N VAL A 161 -11.18 -15.82 -9.22
CA VAL A 161 -12.37 -15.49 -8.43
C VAL A 161 -12.75 -14.05 -8.71
N ASN A 162 -14.03 -13.82 -9.03
CA ASN A 162 -14.55 -12.47 -9.12
C ASN A 162 -14.85 -11.95 -7.71
N VAL A 163 -14.43 -10.73 -7.38
CA VAL A 163 -14.68 -10.13 -6.06
C VAL A 163 -16.17 -10.05 -5.74
N THR A 164 -17.05 -10.02 -6.75
CA THR A 164 -18.51 -10.05 -6.56
C THR A 164 -19.05 -11.40 -6.07
N GLU A 165 -18.26 -12.48 -6.11
CA GLU A 165 -18.61 -13.78 -5.54
C GLU A 165 -18.53 -13.77 -4.00
N ILE A 166 -17.82 -12.78 -3.43
CA ILE A 166 -17.66 -12.63 -1.98
C ILE A 166 -18.84 -11.79 -1.45
N ALA A 167 -19.51 -12.31 -0.42
CA ALA A 167 -20.67 -11.66 0.20
C ALA A 167 -20.26 -10.43 1.05
#